data_f2b4e5da8478d3ba8ead5e1ce96ac9ae
#
_entry.id   f2b4e5da8478d3ba8ead5e1ce96ac9ae
#
_cell.length_a   1.000
_cell.length_b   1.000
_cell.length_c   1.000
_cell.angle_alpha   90.00
_cell.angle_beta   90.00
_cell.angle_gamma   90.00
#
_symmetry.space_group_name_H-M   'P 1'
#
loop_
_entity.id
_entity.type
_entity.pdbx_description
1 polymer ?
#
loop_
_entity_poly.entity_id
_entity_poly.type
_entity_poly.pdbx_seq_one_letter_code
_entity_poly.pdbx_strand_id
1 'polypeptide(L)'
;GTGIYTLTGVAAGLAGPAVVLSFAIAGAVCACAALCYAEMASLTPQAGSAYTYSYVAVGEALAWVIGWSLILEYTLVCSAVSVGWSGYASGLIRQAGWGVPDSLLAGGVIDVPAIFIALAVTGVLLAGTRESATLNFILVIIKMVALAAFVALALPSFDLAHFQPCLLYTS
;
A
#
# COMPACT_ATOMS: atom_id res chain seq x y z
N GLY A 1 -2.52 -0.58 3.84
CA GLY A 1 -2.29 -1.11 2.54
C GLY A 1 -1.07 -1.99 2.40
N THR A 2 -0.73 -2.25 1.18
CA THR A 2 0.35 -3.15 0.76
C THR A 2 1.73 -2.70 1.24
N GLY A 3 1.93 -1.41 1.45
CA GLY A 3 3.19 -0.84 1.90
C GLY A 3 3.75 -1.48 3.16
N ILE A 4 2.90 -1.95 4.08
CA ILE A 4 3.35 -2.60 5.30
C ILE A 4 4.03 -3.96 5.04
N TYR A 5 3.70 -4.62 3.94
CA TYR A 5 4.29 -5.91 3.58
C TYR A 5 5.50 -5.80 2.65
N THR A 6 5.53 -4.77 1.80
CA THR A 6 6.57 -4.61 0.75
C THR A 6 7.58 -3.54 1.08
N LEU A 7 7.14 -2.40 1.64
CA LEU A 7 8.00 -1.24 1.85
C LEU A 7 8.69 -1.21 3.22
N THR A 8 8.16 -1.91 4.23
CA THR A 8 8.76 -1.94 5.58
C THR A 8 10.18 -2.50 5.56
N GLY A 9 10.41 -3.59 4.82
CA GLY A 9 11.74 -4.19 4.70
C GLY A 9 12.73 -3.27 3.97
N VAL A 10 12.28 -2.64 2.89
CA VAL A 10 13.10 -1.68 2.11
C VAL A 10 13.41 -0.44 2.96
N ALA A 11 12.40 0.11 3.63
CA ALA A 11 12.57 1.28 4.49
C ALA A 11 13.50 0.99 5.68
N ALA A 12 13.39 -0.19 6.30
CA ALA A 12 14.27 -0.62 7.37
C ALA A 12 15.71 -0.81 6.88
N GLY A 13 15.91 -1.32 5.66
CA GLY A 13 17.23 -1.45 5.04
C GLY A 13 17.91 -0.11 4.75
N LEU A 14 17.13 0.93 4.44
CA LEU A 14 17.64 2.27 4.14
C LEU A 14 17.84 3.13 5.40
N ALA A 15 16.90 3.10 6.34
CA ALA A 15 16.85 3.98 7.51
C ALA A 15 17.30 3.30 8.82
N GLY A 16 17.56 1.99 8.79
CA GLY A 16 17.92 1.24 10.00
C GLY A 16 16.85 1.39 11.10
N PRO A 17 17.24 1.41 12.39
CA PRO A 17 16.31 1.55 13.52
C PRO A 17 15.50 2.86 13.51
N ALA A 18 15.99 3.91 12.84
CA ALA A 18 15.30 5.19 12.71
C ALA A 18 13.99 5.11 11.92
N VAL A 19 13.74 4.01 11.20
CA VAL A 19 12.49 3.74 10.47
C VAL A 19 11.27 3.83 11.38
N VAL A 20 11.38 3.45 12.65
CA VAL A 20 10.28 3.52 13.63
C VAL A 20 9.84 4.96 13.85
N LEU A 21 10.80 5.88 13.98
CA LEU A 21 10.51 7.30 14.14
C LEU A 21 9.86 7.88 12.85
N SER A 22 10.36 7.49 11.69
CA SER A 22 9.78 7.89 10.40
C SER A 22 8.32 7.46 10.28
N PHE A 23 7.98 6.22 10.67
CA PHE A 23 6.60 5.73 10.67
C PHE A 23 5.74 6.45 11.72
N ALA A 24 6.27 6.79 12.89
CA ALA A 24 5.53 7.55 13.90
C ALA A 24 5.17 8.96 13.40
N ILE A 25 6.12 9.66 12.79
CA ILE A 25 5.90 10.98 12.20
C ILE A 25 4.89 10.89 11.04
N ALA A 26 5.08 9.93 10.13
CA ALA A 26 4.15 9.73 9.02
C ALA A 26 2.73 9.38 9.52
N GLY A 27 2.61 8.57 10.57
CA GLY A 27 1.34 8.25 11.21
C GLY A 27 0.65 9.48 11.81
N ALA A 28 1.39 10.36 12.46
CA ALA A 28 0.84 11.62 12.97
C ALA A 28 0.32 12.54 11.85
N VAL A 29 1.09 12.68 10.77
CA VAL A 29 0.66 13.45 9.58
C VAL A 29 -0.59 12.84 8.96
N CYS A 30 -0.64 11.52 8.81
CA CYS A 30 -1.82 10.81 8.30
C CYS A 30 -3.04 10.99 9.20
N ALA A 31 -2.86 11.01 10.52
CA ALA A 31 -3.96 11.24 11.46
C ALA A 31 -4.55 12.66 11.30
N CYS A 32 -3.70 13.68 11.17
CA CYS A 32 -4.15 15.04 10.88
C CYS A 32 -4.91 15.13 9.55
N ALA A 33 -4.37 14.50 8.50
CA ALA A 33 -5.04 14.45 7.20
C ALA A 33 -6.40 13.74 7.29
N ALA A 34 -6.49 12.63 8.03
CA ALA A 34 -7.74 11.88 8.21
C ALA A 34 -8.82 12.73 8.90
N LEU A 35 -8.46 13.54 9.89
CA LEU A 35 -9.40 14.46 10.53
C LEU A 35 -9.93 15.53 9.57
N CYS A 36 -9.06 16.11 8.74
CA CYS A 36 -9.47 17.07 7.71
C CYS A 36 -10.41 16.40 6.68
N TYR A 37 -10.11 15.18 6.25
CA TYR A 37 -10.98 14.44 5.33
C TYR A 37 -12.33 14.09 5.97
N ALA A 38 -12.36 13.74 7.26
CA ALA A 38 -13.59 13.45 7.98
C ALA A 38 -14.51 14.68 8.06
N GLU A 39 -13.94 15.85 8.31
CA GLU A 39 -14.68 17.11 8.32
C GLU A 39 -15.24 17.42 6.92
N MET A 40 -14.40 17.37 5.89
CA MET A 40 -14.85 17.62 4.51
C MET A 40 -15.91 16.62 4.05
N ALA A 41 -15.78 15.35 4.42
CA ALA A 41 -16.79 14.32 4.10
C ALA A 41 -18.14 14.59 4.77
N SER A 42 -18.16 15.19 5.96
CA SER A 42 -19.39 15.58 6.64
C SER A 42 -20.10 16.76 5.96
N LEU A 43 -19.32 17.67 5.38
CA LEU A 43 -19.83 18.86 4.68
C LEU A 43 -20.27 18.55 3.25
N THR A 44 -19.57 17.65 2.59
CA THR A 44 -19.79 17.33 1.17
C THR A 44 -19.81 15.81 0.98
N PRO A 45 -20.93 15.12 1.26
CA PRO A 45 -21.05 13.66 1.20
C PRO A 45 -21.18 13.16 -0.25
N GLN A 46 -20.25 13.54 -1.13
CA GLN A 46 -20.20 13.13 -2.52
C GLN A 46 -18.96 12.28 -2.79
N ALA A 47 -19.11 11.31 -3.71
CA ALA A 47 -17.98 10.53 -4.20
C ALA A 47 -17.06 11.42 -5.05
N GLY A 48 -15.74 11.26 -4.87
CA GLY A 48 -14.74 12.03 -5.65
C GLY A 48 -13.52 12.44 -4.82
N SER A 49 -13.52 12.11 -3.51
CA SER A 49 -12.37 12.33 -2.63
C SER A 49 -11.84 13.77 -2.68
N ALA A 50 -10.53 13.94 -2.67
CA ALA A 50 -9.86 15.24 -2.68
C ALA A 50 -10.25 16.12 -3.88
N TYR A 51 -10.58 15.54 -5.04
CA TYR A 51 -11.07 16.29 -6.20
C TYR A 51 -12.35 17.07 -5.86
N THR A 52 -13.37 16.38 -5.33
CA THR A 52 -14.66 17.00 -5.00
C THR A 52 -14.51 18.05 -3.90
N TYR A 53 -13.72 17.75 -2.87
CA TYR A 53 -13.49 18.69 -1.77
C TYR A 53 -12.77 19.96 -2.26
N SER A 54 -11.80 19.80 -3.13
CA SER A 54 -11.08 20.94 -3.72
C SER A 54 -11.95 21.75 -4.67
N TYR A 55 -12.83 21.09 -5.43
CA TYR A 55 -13.78 21.75 -6.31
C TYR A 55 -14.71 22.68 -5.53
N VAL A 56 -15.24 22.20 -4.42
CA VAL A 56 -16.16 22.98 -3.57
C VAL A 56 -15.43 24.08 -2.79
N ALA A 57 -14.23 23.80 -2.27
CA ALA A 57 -13.52 24.71 -1.38
C ALA A 57 -12.70 25.78 -2.12
N VAL A 58 -12.08 25.44 -3.23
CA VAL A 58 -11.04 26.27 -3.88
C VAL A 58 -11.39 26.60 -5.34
N GLY A 59 -12.28 25.82 -5.95
CA GLY A 59 -12.76 26.04 -7.31
C GLY A 59 -12.17 25.12 -8.36
N GLU A 60 -12.65 25.27 -9.60
CA GLU A 60 -12.48 24.31 -10.69
C GLU A 60 -11.01 24.13 -11.14
N ALA A 61 -10.27 25.21 -11.26
CA ALA A 61 -8.90 25.17 -11.80
C ALA A 61 -7.94 24.33 -10.93
N LEU A 62 -7.97 24.53 -9.60
CA LEU A 62 -7.16 23.73 -8.67
C LEU A 62 -7.68 22.30 -8.53
N ALA A 63 -8.99 22.13 -8.54
CA ALA A 63 -9.57 20.78 -8.53
C ALA A 63 -9.13 19.95 -9.75
N TRP A 64 -9.02 20.57 -10.93
CA TRP A 64 -8.53 19.90 -12.14
C TRP A 64 -7.08 19.38 -11.96
N VAL A 65 -6.19 20.21 -11.43
CA VAL A 65 -4.80 19.81 -11.13
C VAL A 65 -4.76 18.65 -10.13
N ILE A 66 -5.57 18.72 -9.06
CA ILE A 66 -5.66 17.68 -8.05
C ILE A 66 -6.22 16.39 -8.65
N GLY A 67 -7.22 16.47 -9.53
CA GLY A 67 -7.77 15.31 -10.23
C GLY A 67 -6.71 14.56 -11.06
N TRP A 68 -5.90 15.28 -11.82
CA TRP A 68 -4.77 14.69 -12.56
C TRP A 68 -3.72 14.09 -11.65
N SER A 69 -3.41 14.75 -10.54
CA SER A 69 -2.47 14.24 -9.53
C SER A 69 -2.97 12.94 -8.91
N LEU A 70 -4.26 12.84 -8.62
CA LEU A 70 -4.87 11.61 -8.10
C LEU A 70 -4.82 10.45 -9.12
N ILE A 71 -5.07 10.73 -10.40
CA ILE A 71 -4.95 9.72 -11.45
C ILE A 71 -3.52 9.18 -11.51
N LEU A 72 -2.53 10.07 -11.49
CA LEU A 72 -1.12 9.68 -11.47
C LEU A 72 -0.77 8.86 -10.23
N GLU A 73 -1.17 9.34 -9.05
CA GLU A 73 -0.94 8.66 -7.77
C GLU A 73 -1.50 7.24 -7.80
N TYR A 74 -2.78 7.07 -8.12
CA TYR A 74 -3.40 5.75 -8.12
C TYR A 74 -2.81 4.81 -9.17
N THR A 75 -2.44 5.33 -10.34
CA THR A 75 -1.78 4.53 -11.38
C THR A 75 -0.41 4.01 -10.90
N LEU A 76 0.40 4.87 -10.29
CA LEU A 76 1.70 4.49 -9.76
C LEU A 76 1.57 3.48 -8.60
N VAL A 77 0.63 3.72 -7.68
CA VAL A 77 0.36 2.79 -6.56
C VAL A 77 -0.10 1.43 -7.06
N CYS A 78 -1.05 1.38 -8.02
CA CYS A 78 -1.50 0.11 -8.60
C CYS A 78 -0.35 -0.65 -9.26
N SER A 79 0.51 0.03 -10.00
CA SER A 79 1.68 -0.56 -10.63
C SER A 79 2.66 -1.12 -9.59
N ALA A 80 3.03 -0.32 -8.59
CA ALA A 80 3.94 -0.73 -7.52
C ALA A 80 3.40 -1.93 -6.72
N VAL A 81 2.10 -1.94 -6.42
CA VAL A 81 1.44 -3.03 -5.71
C VAL A 81 1.43 -4.31 -6.55
N SER A 82 1.14 -4.22 -7.84
CA SER A 82 1.13 -5.38 -8.74
C SER A 82 2.51 -6.01 -8.86
N VAL A 83 3.56 -5.20 -8.98
CA VAL A 83 4.96 -5.69 -9.01
C VAL A 83 5.36 -6.28 -7.65
N GLY A 84 5.00 -5.65 -6.55
CA GLY A 84 5.26 -6.18 -5.21
C GLY A 84 4.59 -7.55 -5.00
N TRP A 85 3.32 -7.70 -5.40
CA TRP A 85 2.62 -8.98 -5.36
C TRP A 85 3.28 -10.04 -6.24
N SER A 86 3.68 -9.64 -7.44
CA SER A 86 4.40 -10.52 -8.38
C SER A 86 5.67 -11.10 -7.77
N GLY A 87 6.42 -10.31 -6.97
CA GLY A 87 7.59 -10.80 -6.26
C GLY A 87 7.29 -11.98 -5.36
N TYR A 88 6.21 -11.92 -4.58
CA TYR A 88 5.77 -13.04 -3.73
C TYR A 88 5.28 -14.24 -4.57
N ALA A 89 4.45 -14.00 -5.58
CA ALA A 89 3.93 -15.04 -6.46
C ALA A 89 5.07 -15.78 -7.19
N SER A 90 6.02 -15.05 -7.73
CA SER A 90 7.21 -15.59 -8.40
C SER A 90 8.08 -16.43 -7.45
N GLY A 91 8.22 -15.98 -6.19
CA GLY A 91 8.90 -16.76 -5.15
C GLY A 91 8.24 -18.11 -4.90
N LEU A 92 6.91 -18.14 -4.80
CA LEU A 92 6.15 -19.37 -4.63
C LEU A 92 6.25 -20.29 -5.86
N ILE A 93 6.17 -19.75 -7.08
CA ILE A 93 6.28 -20.49 -8.34
C ILE A 93 7.65 -21.17 -8.43
N ARG A 94 8.74 -20.46 -8.08
CA ARG A 94 10.09 -21.01 -8.04
C ARG A 94 10.22 -22.16 -7.03
N GLN A 95 9.68 -21.98 -5.82
CA GLN A 95 9.68 -23.02 -4.78
C GLN A 95 8.87 -24.25 -5.18
N ALA A 96 7.76 -24.07 -5.89
CA ALA A 96 6.92 -25.17 -6.38
C ALA A 96 7.55 -25.95 -7.55
N GLY A 97 8.63 -25.46 -8.14
CA GLY A 97 9.34 -26.14 -9.23
C GLY A 97 8.55 -26.22 -10.55
N TRP A 98 7.68 -25.27 -10.82
CA TRP A 98 6.79 -25.29 -11.99
C TRP A 98 7.51 -25.01 -13.33
N GLY A 99 8.81 -24.88 -13.36
CA GLY A 99 9.60 -24.76 -14.60
C GLY A 99 9.28 -23.52 -15.44
N VAL A 100 8.68 -22.49 -14.85
CA VAL A 100 8.39 -21.23 -15.54
C VAL A 100 9.69 -20.48 -15.78
N PRO A 101 9.97 -20.01 -17.03
CA PRO A 101 11.18 -19.25 -17.33
C PRO A 101 11.25 -17.96 -16.48
N ASP A 102 12.43 -17.64 -15.97
CA ASP A 102 12.65 -16.43 -15.17
C ASP A 102 12.37 -15.13 -15.95
N SER A 103 12.40 -15.17 -17.28
CA SER A 103 12.03 -14.05 -18.13
C SER A 103 10.55 -13.63 -18.04
N LEU A 104 9.67 -14.52 -17.51
CA LEU A 104 8.24 -14.32 -17.34
C LEU A 104 7.84 -14.10 -15.88
N LEU A 105 8.79 -14.10 -14.97
CA LEU A 105 8.60 -13.89 -13.55
C LEU A 105 9.06 -12.49 -13.11
N ALA A 106 8.84 -12.15 -11.86
CA ALA A 106 9.26 -10.87 -11.28
C ALA A 106 10.75 -10.63 -11.50
N GLY A 107 11.09 -9.48 -12.08
CA GLY A 107 12.44 -9.11 -12.48
C GLY A 107 12.86 -9.57 -13.88
N GLY A 108 12.00 -10.28 -14.61
CA GLY A 108 12.19 -10.65 -16.01
C GLY A 108 11.81 -9.55 -17.00
N VAL A 109 11.82 -9.89 -18.28
CA VAL A 109 11.47 -8.95 -19.37
C VAL A 109 9.97 -8.63 -19.36
N ILE A 110 9.15 -9.61 -19.02
CA ILE A 110 7.68 -9.47 -18.92
C ILE A 110 7.26 -10.09 -17.60
N ASP A 111 6.68 -9.27 -16.73
CA ASP A 111 6.16 -9.72 -15.44
C ASP A 111 4.71 -10.22 -15.57
N VAL A 112 4.57 -11.50 -15.96
CA VAL A 112 3.25 -12.12 -16.19
C VAL A 112 2.39 -12.14 -14.91
N PRO A 113 2.90 -12.49 -13.71
CA PRO A 113 2.13 -12.43 -12.49
C PRO A 113 1.60 -11.00 -12.18
N ALA A 114 2.40 -9.95 -12.42
CA ALA A 114 1.94 -8.57 -12.21
C ALA A 114 0.80 -8.19 -13.17
N ILE A 115 0.91 -8.56 -14.44
CA ILE A 115 -0.14 -8.35 -15.44
C ILE A 115 -1.42 -9.10 -15.04
N PHE A 116 -1.27 -10.36 -14.64
CA PHE A 116 -2.40 -11.20 -14.23
C PHE A 116 -3.18 -10.57 -13.07
N ILE A 117 -2.49 -10.16 -11.99
CA ILE A 117 -3.18 -9.59 -10.82
C ILE A 117 -3.83 -8.24 -11.16
N ALA A 118 -3.19 -7.41 -11.97
CA ALA A 118 -3.76 -6.14 -12.40
C ALA A 118 -5.06 -6.34 -13.19
N LEU A 119 -5.08 -7.30 -14.13
CA LEU A 119 -6.27 -7.66 -14.91
C LEU A 119 -7.35 -8.30 -14.04
N ALA A 120 -6.99 -9.18 -13.12
CA ALA A 120 -7.94 -9.81 -12.21
C ALA A 120 -8.65 -8.78 -11.32
N VAL A 121 -7.90 -7.84 -10.72
CA VAL A 121 -8.48 -6.76 -9.91
C VAL A 121 -9.37 -5.85 -10.77
N THR A 122 -8.92 -5.51 -11.97
CA THR A 122 -9.73 -4.72 -12.92
C THR A 122 -11.04 -5.44 -13.25
N GLY A 123 -10.99 -6.75 -13.50
CA GLY A 123 -12.19 -7.57 -13.75
C GLY A 123 -13.17 -7.54 -12.58
N VAL A 124 -12.68 -7.67 -11.34
CA VAL A 124 -13.52 -7.59 -10.12
C VAL A 124 -14.17 -6.21 -9.99
N LEU A 125 -13.41 -5.13 -10.28
CA LEU A 125 -13.96 -3.77 -10.23
C LEU A 125 -15.03 -3.53 -11.29
N LEU A 126 -14.88 -4.11 -12.50
CA LEU A 126 -15.87 -4.02 -13.58
C LEU A 126 -17.14 -4.83 -13.26
N ALA A 127 -17.05 -5.90 -12.47
CA ALA A 127 -18.20 -6.71 -12.07
C ALA A 127 -19.18 -5.96 -11.14
N GLY A 128 -18.71 -4.95 -10.41
CA GLY A 128 -19.58 -4.06 -9.64
C GLY A 128 -19.00 -3.61 -8.30
N THR A 129 -19.37 -2.39 -7.91
CA THR A 129 -18.83 -1.74 -6.70
C THR A 129 -19.35 -2.35 -5.38
N ARG A 130 -20.52 -2.97 -5.37
CA ARG A 130 -21.09 -3.61 -4.16
C ARG A 130 -20.31 -4.87 -3.77
N GLU A 131 -20.03 -5.71 -4.72
CA GLU A 131 -19.25 -6.94 -4.54
C GLU A 131 -17.81 -6.58 -4.18
N SER A 132 -17.25 -5.56 -4.80
CA SER A 132 -15.93 -5.02 -4.47
C SER A 132 -15.84 -4.52 -3.02
N ALA A 133 -16.87 -3.87 -2.48
CA ALA A 133 -16.88 -3.38 -1.10
C ALA A 133 -16.88 -4.52 -0.07
N THR A 134 -17.68 -5.58 -0.30
CA THR A 134 -17.71 -6.77 0.56
C THR A 134 -16.37 -7.50 0.53
N LEU A 135 -15.81 -7.70 -0.67
CA LEU A 135 -14.51 -8.33 -0.85
C LEU A 135 -13.40 -7.52 -0.16
N ASN A 136 -13.42 -6.20 -0.31
CA ASN A 136 -12.46 -5.32 0.36
C ASN A 136 -12.56 -5.43 1.90
N PHE A 137 -13.78 -5.47 2.46
CA PHE A 137 -13.99 -5.65 3.90
C PHE A 137 -13.39 -6.96 4.41
N ILE A 138 -13.65 -8.07 3.72
CA ILE A 138 -13.07 -9.39 4.06
C ILE A 138 -11.53 -9.34 4.00
N LEU A 139 -10.97 -8.77 2.94
CA LEU A 139 -9.51 -8.64 2.80
C LEU A 139 -8.89 -7.78 3.90
N VAL A 140 -9.58 -6.72 4.34
CA VAL A 140 -9.12 -5.89 5.46
C VAL A 140 -9.10 -6.70 6.77
N ILE A 141 -10.13 -7.49 7.04
CA ILE A 141 -10.15 -8.36 8.23
C ILE A 141 -9.00 -9.37 8.19
N ILE A 142 -8.83 -10.06 7.06
CA ILE A 142 -7.73 -11.03 6.89
C ILE A 142 -6.38 -10.35 7.13
N LYS A 143 -6.18 -9.16 6.58
CA LYS A 143 -4.95 -8.37 6.78
C LYS A 143 -4.73 -8.02 8.23
N MET A 144 -5.75 -7.57 8.95
CA MET A 144 -5.64 -7.21 10.37
C MET A 144 -5.30 -8.43 11.23
N VAL A 145 -5.93 -9.56 10.96
CA VAL A 145 -5.63 -10.82 11.66
C VAL A 145 -4.20 -11.29 11.37
N ALA A 146 -3.77 -11.25 10.11
CA ALA A 146 -2.41 -11.61 9.72
C ALA A 146 -1.35 -10.72 10.39
N LEU A 147 -1.59 -9.40 10.45
CA LEU A 147 -0.70 -8.46 11.14
C LEU A 147 -0.67 -8.70 12.64
N ALA A 148 -1.81 -8.92 13.27
CA ALA A 148 -1.88 -9.23 14.69
C ALA A 148 -1.13 -10.53 15.02
N ALA A 149 -1.32 -11.56 14.22
CA ALA A 149 -0.60 -12.83 14.34
C ALA A 149 0.93 -12.63 14.17
N PHE A 150 1.33 -11.87 13.15
CA PHE A 150 2.75 -11.56 12.93
C PHE A 150 3.36 -10.84 14.14
N VAL A 151 2.69 -9.81 14.66
CA VAL A 151 3.16 -9.08 15.84
C VAL A 151 3.24 -9.99 17.05
N ALA A 152 2.22 -10.84 17.29
CA ALA A 152 2.21 -11.78 18.42
C ALA A 152 3.35 -12.80 18.34
N LEU A 153 3.69 -13.28 17.14
CA LEU A 153 4.80 -14.21 16.92
C LEU A 153 6.17 -13.53 17.01
N ALA A 154 6.27 -12.26 16.62
CA ALA A 154 7.51 -11.50 16.65
C ALA A 154 7.81 -10.94 18.06
N LEU A 155 6.80 -10.73 18.90
CA LEU A 155 6.94 -10.09 20.21
C LEU A 155 7.97 -10.81 21.14
N PRO A 156 8.02 -12.15 21.21
CA PRO A 156 9.02 -12.85 22.04
C PRO A 156 10.46 -12.65 21.58
N SER A 157 10.67 -12.29 20.31
CA SER A 157 12.00 -12.05 19.72
C SER A 157 12.37 -10.57 19.73
N PHE A 158 11.57 -9.74 20.39
CA PHE A 158 11.81 -8.30 20.49
C PHE A 158 12.93 -8.05 21.51
N ASP A 159 14.06 -7.50 21.06
CA ASP A 159 15.19 -7.12 21.90
C ASP A 159 15.49 -5.63 21.72
N LEU A 160 15.43 -4.89 22.81
CA LEU A 160 15.78 -3.47 22.84
C LEU A 160 17.24 -3.19 22.49
N ALA A 161 18.13 -4.20 22.63
CA ALA A 161 19.53 -4.05 22.23
C ALA A 161 19.71 -3.75 20.74
N HIS A 162 18.78 -4.15 19.90
CA HIS A 162 18.81 -3.83 18.45
C HIS A 162 18.60 -2.35 18.12
N PHE A 163 18.18 -1.54 19.09
CA PHE A 163 18.10 -0.09 18.95
C PHE A 163 19.38 0.65 19.35
N GLN A 164 20.42 -0.08 19.80
CA GLN A 164 21.76 0.47 20.08
C GLN A 164 22.73 0.01 18.97
N PRO A 165 23.53 0.87 18.38
CA PRO A 165 23.84 2.23 18.71
C PRO A 165 23.03 3.23 17.89
N CYS A 166 22.44 4.14 18.58
CA CYS A 166 21.84 5.38 18.11
C CYS A 166 20.83 5.31 16.96
N LEU A 167 19.56 5.60 17.31
CA LEU A 167 18.44 5.83 16.39
C LEU A 167 18.72 6.85 15.24
N LEU A 168 19.84 7.57 15.30
CA LEU A 168 20.16 8.71 14.43
C LEU A 168 21.44 8.52 13.59
N TYR A 169 22.21 7.45 13.79
CA TYR A 169 23.42 7.20 12.99
C TYR A 169 23.17 6.06 12.01
N THR A 170 22.82 6.42 10.80
CA THR A 170 22.99 5.59 9.61
C THR A 170 24.24 6.09 8.88
N SER A 171 25.36 5.49 9.10
CA SER A 171 26.51 5.58 8.19
C SER A 171 26.59 4.32 7.37
#